data_8487522f47ab538c838ab28aecdaf251
#
_entry.id   8487522f47ab538c838ab28aecdaf251
#
_cell.length_a   1.000
_cell.length_b   1.000
_cell.length_c   1.000
_cell.angle_alpha   90.00
_cell.angle_beta   90.00
_cell.angle_gamma   90.00
#
_symmetry.space_group_name_H-M   'P 1'
#
loop_
_entity.id
_entity.type
_entity.pdbx_description
1 polymer ?
#
loop_
_entity_poly.entity_id
_entity_poly.type
_entity_poly.pdbx_seq_one_letter_code
_entity_poly.pdbx_strand_id
1 'polypeptide(L)'
;MKFPALMLLGLTAAMAFQAQASSPDAWAAYDKKVLASCLKASGLKDPEPIGTAAQFDDRVGYTALLLQGQYPQKHMKGATGTELCLYRKKTKTAFVTEWDSVRPTDTPR
;
A
#
# COMPACT_ATOMS: atom_id res chain seq x y z
N MET A 1 -19.83 -54.76 -21.47
CA MET A 1 -19.60 -54.38 -21.28
C MET A 1 -19.08 -53.61 -20.89
N LYS A 2 -18.78 -53.29 -20.62
CA LYS A 2 -18.40 -52.65 -20.31
C LYS A 2 -17.98 -51.69 -19.88
N PHE A 3 -17.71 -51.23 -19.49
CA PHE A 3 -17.28 -50.33 -19.20
C PHE A 3 -16.99 -49.46 -18.61
N PRO A 4 -16.73 -49.16 -18.48
CA PRO A 4 -16.53 -48.39 -18.09
C PRO A 4 -16.03 -47.56 -17.54
N ALA A 5 -15.89 -47.30 -17.38
CA ALA A 5 -15.40 -46.52 -16.94
C ALA A 5 -15.04 -45.57 -16.65
N LEU A 6 -14.98 -45.32 -16.51
CA LEU A 6 -14.60 -44.48 -16.34
C LEU A 6 -14.43 -43.53 -15.71
N MET A 7 -14.35 -43.29 -15.40
CA MET A 7 -14.27 -42.45 -14.95
C MET A 7 -13.70 -41.69 -14.39
N LEU A 8 -13.49 -41.45 -14.20
CA LEU A 8 -13.04 -40.78 -13.69
C LEU A 8 -12.58 -39.91 -13.40
N LEU A 9 -12.50 -39.51 -13.28
CA LEU A 9 -12.04 -38.81 -13.14
C LEU A 9 -11.76 -37.73 -12.75
N GLY A 10 -11.66 -37.22 -12.60
CA GLY A 10 -11.52 -36.20 -12.43
C GLY A 10 -11.33 -35.43 -11.61
N LEU A 11 -11.25 -35.14 -11.25
CA LEU A 11 -11.20 -34.48 -10.53
C LEU A 11 -10.34 -33.80 -10.07
N THR A 12 -10.19 -33.35 -9.90
CA THR A 12 -9.33 -33.02 -9.53
C THR A 12 -8.87 -31.91 -9.39
N ALA A 13 -8.77 -31.43 -9.46
CA ALA A 13 -8.33 -30.40 -9.51
C ALA A 13 -8.44 -29.41 -8.70
N ALA A 14 -8.52 -28.75 -8.59
CA ALA A 14 -8.84 -27.83 -7.96
C ALA A 14 -8.03 -27.34 -7.06
N MET A 15 -7.76 -27.18 -6.54
CA MET A 15 -7.21 -26.76 -5.68
C MET A 15 -6.29 -25.89 -5.62
N ALA A 16 -6.00 -25.41 -6.22
CA ALA A 16 -4.99 -24.68 -6.24
C ALA A 16 -5.07 -23.40 -5.79
N PHE A 17 -5.89 -22.87 -5.55
CA PHE A 17 -5.85 -21.56 -5.45
C PHE A 17 -5.57 -21.02 -4.26
N GLN A 18 -5.47 -21.58 -3.37
CA GLN A 18 -5.32 -20.94 -2.27
C GLN A 18 -4.14 -20.22 -2.11
N ALA A 19 -3.22 -20.37 -2.75
CA ALA A 19 -2.00 -19.79 -2.44
C ALA A 19 -1.84 -18.39 -2.68
N GLN A 20 -2.66 -17.83 -3.35
CA GLN A 20 -2.36 -16.58 -3.70
C GLN A 20 -2.32 -15.59 -2.72
N ALA A 21 -2.89 -15.69 -1.66
CA ALA A 21 -2.93 -14.61 -0.76
C ALA A 21 -1.59 -14.15 -0.32
N SER A 22 -0.61 -15.00 -0.30
CA SER A 22 0.67 -14.51 0.15
C SER A 22 1.69 -14.58 -0.91
N SER A 23 1.34 -14.59 -2.14
CA SER A 23 2.33 -14.66 -3.19
C SER A 23 3.07 -13.35 -3.34
N PRO A 24 4.33 -13.38 -3.73
CA PRO A 24 5.08 -12.15 -3.98
C PRO A 24 4.42 -11.27 -5.02
N ASP A 25 3.82 -11.87 -6.04
CA ASP A 25 3.14 -11.09 -7.06
C ASP A 25 1.93 -10.34 -6.51
N ALA A 26 1.20 -10.98 -5.63
CA ALA A 26 0.04 -10.33 -5.02
C ALA A 26 0.48 -9.15 -4.16
N TRP A 27 1.55 -9.32 -3.41
CA TRP A 27 2.06 -8.24 -2.60
C TRP A 27 2.59 -7.09 -3.44
N ALA A 28 3.29 -7.39 -4.54
CA ALA A 28 3.79 -6.34 -5.42
C ALA A 28 2.63 -5.56 -6.02
N ALA A 29 1.56 -6.23 -6.43
CA ALA A 29 0.41 -5.55 -6.98
C ALA A 29 -0.27 -4.67 -5.94
N TYR A 30 -0.35 -5.17 -4.71
CA TYR A 30 -0.94 -4.39 -3.62
C TYR A 30 -0.10 -3.15 -3.33
N ASP A 31 1.21 -3.30 -3.28
CA ASP A 31 2.10 -2.17 -3.00
C ASP A 31 1.98 -1.10 -4.08
N LYS A 32 1.79 -1.49 -5.32
CA LYS A 32 1.58 -0.54 -6.38
C LYS A 32 0.29 0.24 -6.20
N LYS A 33 -0.76 -0.42 -5.76
CA LYS A 33 -2.02 0.25 -5.52
C LYS A 33 -1.91 1.25 -4.38
N VAL A 34 -1.24 0.85 -3.31
CA VAL A 34 -1.03 1.74 -2.17
C VAL A 34 -0.25 2.97 -2.62
N LEU A 35 0.84 2.76 -3.33
CA LEU A 35 1.66 3.87 -3.79
C LEU A 35 0.87 4.81 -4.70
N ALA A 36 0.18 4.27 -5.67
CA ALA A 36 -0.57 5.11 -6.60
C ALA A 36 -1.63 5.94 -5.88
N SER A 37 -2.33 5.32 -4.93
CA SER A 37 -3.34 6.04 -4.16
C SER A 37 -2.73 7.12 -3.28
N CYS A 38 -1.61 6.81 -2.67
CA CYS A 38 -0.92 7.79 -1.81
C CYS A 38 -0.37 8.95 -2.62
N LEU A 39 0.22 8.68 -3.77
CA LEU A 39 0.73 9.75 -4.62
C LEU A 39 -0.40 10.66 -5.09
N LYS A 40 -1.52 10.07 -5.40
CA LYS A 40 -2.67 10.85 -5.84
C LYS A 40 -3.22 11.73 -4.71
N ALA A 41 -3.19 11.23 -3.49
CA ALA A 41 -3.71 11.97 -2.35
C ALA A 41 -2.75 13.04 -1.86
N SER A 42 -1.47 12.96 -2.24
CA SER A 42 -0.46 13.86 -1.71
C SER A 42 -0.70 15.30 -2.12
N GLY A 43 -0.39 16.20 -1.21
CA GLY A 43 -0.40 17.63 -1.51
C GLY A 43 0.98 18.18 -1.81
N LEU A 44 1.99 17.31 -1.87
CA LEU A 44 3.34 17.77 -2.13
C LEU A 44 3.63 17.76 -3.62
N LYS A 45 4.64 18.51 -4.01
CA LYS A 45 5.10 18.52 -5.38
C LYS A 45 6.12 17.40 -5.56
N ASP A 46 5.95 16.63 -6.63
CA ASP A 46 6.85 15.51 -6.94
C ASP A 46 7.05 14.57 -5.76
N PRO A 47 5.98 14.08 -5.18
CA PRO A 47 6.12 13.22 -4.01
C PRO A 47 6.69 11.86 -4.38
N GLU A 48 7.49 11.32 -3.49
CA GLU A 48 8.07 9.99 -3.65
C GLU A 48 7.99 9.24 -2.33
N PRO A 49 7.85 7.93 -2.36
CA PRO A 49 7.81 7.17 -1.11
C PRO A 49 9.19 7.14 -0.47
N ILE A 50 9.21 7.17 0.85
CA ILE A 50 10.44 6.96 1.59
C ILE A 50 10.23 5.80 2.54
N GLY A 51 11.24 4.94 2.61
CA GLY A 51 11.12 3.74 3.43
C GLY A 51 10.15 2.73 2.84
N THR A 52 9.74 1.81 3.66
CA THR A 52 8.80 0.78 3.25
C THR A 52 7.47 0.99 3.93
N ALA A 53 6.42 0.51 3.31
CA ALA A 53 5.09 0.64 3.86
C ALA A 53 4.94 -0.21 5.12
N ALA A 54 4.19 0.27 6.07
CA ALA A 54 3.91 -0.43 7.31
C ALA A 54 2.52 -1.03 7.24
N GLN A 55 2.46 -2.34 7.41
CA GLN A 55 1.18 -3.05 7.37
C GLN A 55 0.61 -3.14 8.76
N PHE A 56 -0.61 -2.65 8.91
CA PHE A 56 -1.29 -2.81 10.18
C PHE A 56 -2.08 -4.11 10.15
N ASP A 57 -2.44 -4.58 11.32
CA ASP A 57 -3.25 -5.77 11.46
C ASP A 57 -4.49 -5.67 10.56
N ASP A 58 -4.91 -6.78 10.02
CA ASP A 58 -6.09 -6.80 9.14
C ASP A 58 -7.34 -6.23 9.81
N ARG A 59 -7.43 -6.35 11.10
CA ARG A 59 -8.58 -5.78 11.80
C ARG A 59 -8.57 -4.26 11.78
N VAL A 60 -7.39 -3.68 11.67
CA VAL A 60 -7.27 -2.24 11.52
C VAL A 60 -7.51 -1.86 10.07
N GLY A 61 -6.97 -2.65 9.16
CA GLY A 61 -7.28 -2.47 7.75
C GLY A 61 -6.60 -1.31 7.06
N TYR A 62 -5.42 -0.93 7.52
CA TYR A 62 -4.69 0.17 6.92
C TYR A 62 -3.25 -0.21 6.60
N THR A 63 -2.70 0.47 5.63
CA THR A 63 -1.27 0.41 5.33
C THR A 63 -0.75 1.84 5.36
N ALA A 64 0.35 2.07 6.03
CA ALA A 64 0.93 3.40 6.16
C ALA A 64 2.17 3.53 5.30
N LEU A 65 2.34 4.70 4.69
CA LEU A 65 3.48 4.95 3.82
C LEU A 65 3.88 6.41 3.98
N LEU A 66 5.17 6.67 4.09
CA LEU A 66 5.63 8.05 4.14
C LEU A 66 5.98 8.52 2.74
N LEU A 67 5.61 9.75 2.45
CA LEU A 67 5.94 10.40 1.18
C LEU A 67 6.75 11.65 1.46
N GLN A 68 7.68 11.93 0.58
CA GLN A 68 8.48 13.14 0.70
C GLN A 68 8.46 13.87 -0.62
N GLY A 69 8.34 15.17 -0.55
CA GLY A 69 8.32 16.01 -1.73
C GLY A 69 8.57 17.44 -1.33
N GLN A 70 8.15 18.36 -2.16
CA GLN A 70 8.34 19.75 -1.88
C GLN A 70 7.00 20.41 -1.60
N TYR A 71 7.01 21.34 -0.67
CA TYR A 71 5.81 22.14 -0.42
C TYR A 71 5.57 23.03 -1.64
N PRO A 72 4.36 23.01 -2.20
CA PRO A 72 4.09 23.78 -3.41
C PRO A 72 3.84 25.25 -3.16
N GLN A 73 3.57 25.65 -1.93
CA GLN A 73 3.26 27.03 -1.63
C GLN A 73 4.50 27.91 -1.84
N LYS A 74 4.28 29.05 -2.47
CA LYS A 74 5.41 29.93 -2.76
C LYS A 74 6.19 30.35 -1.53
N HIS A 75 5.50 30.60 -0.45
CA HIS A 75 6.20 31.08 0.75
C HIS A 75 7.06 30.00 1.36
N MET A 76 6.87 28.74 0.98
CA MET A 76 7.69 27.65 1.50
C MET A 76 8.98 27.50 0.72
N LYS A 77 9.10 28.19 -0.42
CA LYS A 77 10.36 28.24 -1.18
C LYS A 77 10.94 26.87 -1.52
N GLY A 78 10.10 25.94 -1.85
CA GLY A 78 10.57 24.62 -2.24
C GLY A 78 11.07 23.75 -1.10
N ALA A 79 10.73 24.10 0.12
CA ALA A 79 11.18 23.33 1.27
C ALA A 79 10.66 21.91 1.17
N THR A 80 11.46 20.96 1.63
CA THR A 80 11.08 19.56 1.64
C THR A 80 10.04 19.29 2.72
N GLY A 81 9.04 18.53 2.39
CA GLY A 81 8.02 18.15 3.34
C GLY A 81 7.81 16.66 3.32
N THR A 82 7.28 16.13 4.41
CA THR A 82 6.99 14.71 4.53
C THR A 82 5.54 14.55 4.95
N GLU A 83 4.86 13.61 4.31
CA GLU A 83 3.48 13.28 4.63
C GLU A 83 3.38 11.84 5.06
N LEU A 84 2.48 11.58 5.99
CA LEU A 84 2.09 10.23 6.32
C LEU A 84 0.84 9.90 5.54
N CYS A 85 0.88 8.85 4.77
CA CYS A 85 -0.27 8.39 4.01
C CYS A 85 -0.83 7.13 4.65
N LEU A 86 -2.13 7.11 4.85
CA LEU A 86 -2.82 5.90 5.30
C LEU A 86 -3.72 5.41 4.17
N TYR A 87 -3.49 4.19 3.76
CA TYR A 87 -4.30 3.56 2.73
C TYR A 87 -5.30 2.64 3.42
N ARG A 88 -6.56 2.88 3.19
CA ARG A 88 -7.61 2.07 3.78
C ARG A 88 -7.97 0.95 2.83
N LYS A 89 -7.75 -0.28 3.26
CA LYS A 89 -7.96 -1.44 2.40
C LYS A 89 -9.40 -1.62 1.97
N LYS A 90 -10.31 -1.38 2.90
CA LYS A 90 -11.71 -1.64 2.65
C LYS A 90 -12.26 -0.77 1.53
N THR A 91 -11.93 0.48 1.52
CA THR A 91 -12.46 1.42 0.53
C THR A 91 -11.46 1.75 -0.56
N LYS A 92 -10.24 1.25 -0.43
CA LYS A 92 -9.18 1.51 -1.39
C LYS A 92 -8.93 3.00 -1.58
N THR A 93 -8.97 3.71 -0.48
CA THR A 93 -8.73 5.15 -0.49
C THR A 93 -7.54 5.50 0.38
N ALA A 94 -6.88 6.58 0.04
CA ALA A 94 -5.72 7.05 0.79
C ALA A 94 -6.00 8.41 1.37
N PHE A 95 -5.44 8.65 2.55
CA PHE A 95 -5.55 9.91 3.25
C PHE A 95 -4.17 10.32 3.67
N VAL A 96 -3.84 11.59 3.57
CA VAL A 96 -2.51 12.07 3.94
C VAL A 96 -2.61 13.13 5.02
N THR A 97 -1.59 13.21 5.83
CA THR A 97 -1.45 14.28 6.78
C THR A 97 0.02 14.64 6.85
N GLU A 98 0.30 15.81 7.35
CA GLU A 98 1.66 16.26 7.46
C GLU A 98 2.39 15.46 8.54
N TRP A 99 3.54 14.92 8.19
CA TRP A 99 4.31 14.14 9.14
C TRP A 99 5.29 14.98 9.95
N ASP A 100 5.73 16.08 9.37
CA ASP A 100 6.77 16.89 10.02
C ASP A 100 6.37 17.37 11.40
N SER A 101 5.09 17.59 11.62
CA SER A 101 4.65 18.05 12.93
C SER A 101 4.44 16.90 13.92
N VAL A 102 4.45 15.68 13.43
CA VAL A 102 4.19 14.51 14.28
C VAL A 102 5.48 13.88 14.76
N ARG A 103 6.47 13.81 13.90
CA ARG A 103 7.70 13.13 14.27
C ARG A 103 8.47 13.91 15.32
N PRO A 104 9.22 13.22 16.15
CA PRO A 104 10.02 13.89 17.15
C PRO A 104 11.08 14.73 16.48
N THR A 105 11.45 15.84 17.06
CA THR A 105 12.50 16.62 16.51
C THR A 105 13.78 16.33 17.24
N ASP A 106 14.87 16.46 16.55
CA ASP A 106 16.15 16.28 17.14
C ASP A 106 16.73 17.55 17.64
N THR A 107 16.07 18.64 17.43
CA THR A 107 16.62 19.94 17.76
C THR A 107 16.63 20.13 19.24
N PRO A 108 17.77 20.37 19.79
CA PRO A 108 17.77 20.59 21.23
C PRO A 108 17.15 21.93 21.52
N ARG A 109 16.65 22.03 22.68
CA ARG A 109 15.99 23.23 22.97
C ARG A 109 16.68 23.98 23.91
#